data_7749755b69ea0afbfe1e06c62f392bec
#
_entry.id   7749755b69ea0afbfe1e06c62f392bec
#
_cell.length_a   1.000
_cell.length_b   1.000
_cell.length_c   1.000
_cell.angle_alpha   90.00
_cell.angle_beta   90.00
_cell.angle_gamma   90.00
#
_symmetry.space_group_name_H-M   'P 1'
#
loop_
_entity.id
_entity.type
_entity.pdbx_description
1 polymer ?
#
loop_
_entity_poly.entity_id
_entity_poly.type
_entity_poly.pdbx_seq_one_letter_code
_entity_poly.pdbx_strand_id
1 'polypeptide(L)'
;HFHHHAMTILTCLEYGLASGDQEMLDFAVQAFPVAITHGDALTGFFPETVTPEHQSCELCEVGDMVRIAVRLAAAGLGDEYWDDADRWTRNQLAEGQLLRADWIHRLHLGDPPSLIESGGRWPMTTERVGERNIGAFAGWQAPNDWVDFMLTRWPGGTPFGNRLGQVQGIMHCCTANATRGLYDVWRNIVHVEGDRVKVNLLLNRAHEALDIDSHIPYTGQVDLHVKRDCNLAVRMPAWVDLGQVTCLVADSPREIVFDGRYAQVGDVRGDQVVQLRLPIEERTDRVSINNRWYSLVRKGHDIVFIDPPGKLCPLYQRDHYRDNGTLWKKGSRFNAEQILTW
;
A
#
# COMPACT_ATOMS: atom_id res chain seq x y z
N HIS A 1 -9.49 1.65 20.33
CA HIS A 1 -8.39 1.14 19.50
C HIS A 1 -8.86 1.12 18.05
N PHE A 2 -8.17 1.84 17.16
CA PHE A 2 -8.60 2.01 15.77
C PHE A 2 -8.56 0.70 14.99
N HIS A 3 -7.56 -0.16 15.24
CA HIS A 3 -7.46 -1.46 14.59
C HIS A 3 -8.72 -2.31 14.81
N HIS A 4 -9.28 -2.34 16.04
CA HIS A 4 -10.54 -3.05 16.29
C HIS A 4 -11.71 -2.45 15.49
N HIS A 5 -11.73 -1.12 15.32
CA HIS A 5 -12.74 -0.47 14.49
C HIS A 5 -12.63 -0.91 13.02
N ALA A 6 -11.44 -0.87 12.44
CA ALA A 6 -11.20 -1.32 11.08
C ALA A 6 -11.54 -2.83 10.90
N MET A 7 -11.12 -3.69 11.85
CA MET A 7 -11.47 -5.11 11.84
C MET A 7 -12.99 -5.35 11.88
N THR A 8 -13.73 -4.55 12.64
CA THR A 8 -15.19 -4.67 12.72
C THR A 8 -15.83 -4.35 11.37
N ILE A 9 -15.43 -3.24 10.76
CA ILE A 9 -15.93 -2.86 9.41
C ILE A 9 -15.62 -3.97 8.40
N LEU A 10 -14.38 -4.46 8.39
CA LEU A 10 -13.97 -5.54 7.48
C LEU A 10 -14.77 -6.82 7.72
N THR A 11 -15.02 -7.19 8.96
CA THR A 11 -15.80 -8.40 9.30
C THR A 11 -17.24 -8.27 8.83
N CYS A 12 -17.90 -7.13 9.06
CA CYS A 12 -19.26 -6.88 8.58
C CYS A 12 -19.32 -6.90 7.06
N LEU A 13 -18.34 -6.29 6.38
CA LEU A 13 -18.23 -6.30 4.91
C LEU A 13 -18.09 -7.73 4.37
N GLU A 14 -17.14 -8.51 4.90
CA GLU A 14 -16.92 -9.90 4.45
C GLU A 14 -18.15 -10.78 4.71
N TYR A 15 -18.79 -10.61 5.87
CA TYR A 15 -20.03 -11.33 6.17
C TYR A 15 -21.15 -10.93 5.20
N GLY A 16 -21.36 -9.64 4.98
CA GLY A 16 -22.38 -9.13 4.05
C GLY A 16 -22.17 -9.64 2.62
N LEU A 17 -20.91 -9.61 2.13
CA LEU A 17 -20.56 -10.14 0.80
C LEU A 17 -20.80 -11.66 0.68
N ALA A 18 -20.53 -12.41 1.75
CA ALA A 18 -20.67 -13.85 1.72
C ALA A 18 -22.12 -14.33 1.89
N SER A 19 -22.92 -13.62 2.68
CA SER A 19 -24.30 -13.99 3.01
C SER A 19 -25.36 -13.28 2.15
N GLY A 20 -25.00 -12.18 1.49
CA GLY A 20 -25.95 -11.28 0.84
C GLY A 20 -26.70 -10.38 1.83
N ASP A 21 -26.18 -10.20 3.05
CA ASP A 21 -26.80 -9.37 4.07
C ASP A 21 -26.56 -7.88 3.76
N GLN A 22 -27.61 -7.24 3.28
CA GLN A 22 -27.56 -5.82 2.86
C GLN A 22 -27.33 -4.86 4.02
N GLU A 23 -27.84 -5.17 5.23
CA GLU A 23 -27.64 -4.32 6.40
C GLU A 23 -26.16 -4.24 6.79
N MET A 24 -25.46 -5.36 6.73
CA MET A 24 -24.02 -5.43 6.98
C MET A 24 -23.20 -4.71 5.88
N LEU A 25 -23.62 -4.79 4.63
CA LEU A 25 -22.99 -4.05 3.53
C LEU A 25 -23.20 -2.54 3.69
N ASP A 26 -24.41 -2.11 3.98
CA ASP A 26 -24.75 -0.71 4.19
C ASP A 26 -24.00 -0.13 5.40
N PHE A 27 -23.87 -0.90 6.47
CA PHE A 27 -23.04 -0.52 7.62
C PHE A 27 -21.58 -0.30 7.21
N ALA A 28 -20.97 -1.24 6.48
CA ALA A 28 -19.58 -1.13 6.06
C ALA A 28 -19.34 0.09 5.16
N VAL A 29 -20.24 0.34 4.18
CA VAL A 29 -20.17 1.49 3.28
C VAL A 29 -20.28 2.82 4.04
N GLN A 30 -21.12 2.89 5.07
CA GLN A 30 -21.29 4.11 5.89
C GLN A 30 -20.16 4.30 6.91
N ALA A 31 -19.65 3.22 7.51
CA ALA A 31 -18.62 3.27 8.53
C ALA A 31 -17.23 3.56 7.99
N PHE A 32 -16.93 3.12 6.76
CA PHE A 32 -15.59 3.27 6.19
C PHE A 32 -15.17 4.73 5.97
N PRO A 33 -15.98 5.63 5.38
CA PRO A 33 -15.65 7.05 5.30
C PRO A 33 -15.42 7.69 6.67
N VAL A 34 -16.16 7.27 7.70
CA VAL A 34 -15.97 7.74 9.08
C VAL A 34 -14.60 7.28 9.60
N ALA A 35 -14.23 6.03 9.35
CA ALA A 35 -12.92 5.52 9.73
C ALA A 35 -11.77 6.34 9.10
N ILE A 36 -11.90 6.73 7.83
CA ILE A 36 -10.90 7.55 7.13
C ILE A 36 -10.68 8.89 7.84
N THR A 37 -11.71 9.48 8.46
CA THR A 37 -11.58 10.77 9.16
C THR A 37 -10.68 10.72 10.39
N HIS A 38 -10.37 9.55 10.93
CA HIS A 38 -9.46 9.39 12.07
C HIS A 38 -7.99 9.42 11.68
N GLY A 39 -7.67 9.30 10.39
CA GLY A 39 -6.31 9.30 9.87
C GLY A 39 -6.04 10.39 8.84
N ASP A 40 -4.97 10.23 8.09
CA ASP A 40 -4.64 11.07 6.95
C ASP A 40 -4.85 10.31 5.63
N ALA A 41 -5.84 10.75 4.85
CA ALA A 41 -6.23 10.09 3.62
C ALA A 41 -5.16 10.16 2.51
N LEU A 42 -4.21 11.10 2.56
CA LEU A 42 -3.15 11.21 1.54
C LEU A 42 -2.01 10.22 1.78
N THR A 43 -1.63 10.02 3.02
CA THR A 43 -0.53 9.10 3.37
C THR A 43 -1.03 7.68 3.61
N GLY A 44 -2.25 7.51 4.11
CA GLY A 44 -2.75 6.26 4.67
C GLY A 44 -2.26 6.03 6.11
N PHE A 45 -1.88 7.11 6.78
CA PHE A 45 -1.54 7.08 8.20
C PHE A 45 -2.82 7.04 9.03
N PHE A 46 -3.05 5.95 9.73
CA PHE A 46 -4.16 5.79 10.68
C PHE A 46 -3.58 5.60 12.08
N PRO A 47 -4.06 6.35 13.08
CA PRO A 47 -3.52 6.24 14.43
C PRO A 47 -4.06 5.00 15.13
N GLU A 48 -3.22 4.28 15.86
CA GLU A 48 -3.60 3.10 16.66
C GLU A 48 -4.78 3.36 17.59
N THR A 49 -4.87 4.56 18.12
CA THR A 49 -5.99 4.98 18.97
C THR A 49 -6.62 6.26 18.45
N VAL A 50 -7.94 6.36 18.58
CA VAL A 50 -8.68 7.59 18.24
C VAL A 50 -8.55 8.70 19.30
N THR A 51 -7.78 8.44 20.36
CA THR A 51 -7.50 9.41 21.42
C THR A 51 -6.18 10.13 21.16
N PRO A 52 -6.01 11.41 21.61
CA PRO A 52 -4.81 12.20 21.31
C PRO A 52 -3.50 11.67 21.89
N GLU A 53 -3.55 10.70 22.79
CA GLU A 53 -2.42 10.30 23.63
C GLU A 53 -1.45 9.34 22.97
N HIS A 54 -1.90 8.55 21.99
CA HIS A 54 -1.10 7.54 21.31
C HIS A 54 -1.41 7.54 19.82
N GLN A 55 -0.62 8.27 19.07
CA GLN A 55 -0.88 8.54 17.65
C GLN A 55 0.18 7.97 16.73
N SER A 56 0.76 6.83 17.06
CA SER A 56 1.53 6.04 16.10
C SER A 56 0.60 5.27 15.18
N CYS A 57 1.05 5.02 13.97
CA CYS A 57 0.33 4.20 13.01
C CYS A 57 0.71 2.74 13.22
N GLU A 58 -0.25 1.88 13.53
CA GLU A 58 -0.05 0.44 13.55
C GLU A 58 -0.28 -0.14 12.14
N LEU A 59 0.69 -0.90 11.61
CA LEU A 59 0.59 -1.41 10.23
C LEU A 59 -0.51 -2.48 10.04
N CYS A 60 -1.02 -3.08 11.12
CA CYS A 60 -2.21 -3.92 11.05
C CYS A 60 -3.41 -3.16 10.48
N GLU A 61 -3.65 -1.97 11.04
CA GLU A 61 -4.82 -1.17 10.66
C GLU A 61 -4.70 -0.59 9.26
N VAL A 62 -3.48 -0.23 8.81
CA VAL A 62 -3.26 0.18 7.41
C VAL A 62 -3.59 -0.98 6.47
N GLY A 63 -3.12 -2.19 6.81
CA GLY A 63 -3.44 -3.41 6.05
C GLY A 63 -4.95 -3.66 5.97
N ASP A 64 -5.67 -3.52 7.08
CA ASP A 64 -7.13 -3.70 7.11
C ASP A 64 -7.87 -2.60 6.35
N MET A 65 -7.47 -1.32 6.48
CA MET A 65 -8.08 -0.22 5.73
C MET A 65 -7.89 -0.38 4.21
N VAL A 66 -6.70 -0.80 3.77
CA VAL A 66 -6.44 -1.13 2.36
C VAL A 66 -7.35 -2.27 1.90
N ARG A 67 -7.51 -3.32 2.71
CA ARG A 67 -8.39 -4.45 2.38
C ARG A 67 -9.85 -4.04 2.28
N ILE A 68 -10.35 -3.20 3.20
CA ILE A 68 -11.72 -2.67 3.12
C ILE A 68 -11.91 -1.93 1.81
N ALA A 69 -10.99 -1.01 1.45
CA ALA A 69 -11.05 -0.25 0.20
C ALA A 69 -11.10 -1.19 -1.02
N VAL A 70 -10.19 -2.17 -1.10
CA VAL A 70 -10.16 -3.16 -2.19
C VAL A 70 -11.46 -3.96 -2.26
N ARG A 71 -12.01 -4.40 -1.12
CA ARG A 71 -13.22 -5.22 -1.07
C ARG A 71 -14.46 -4.44 -1.46
N LEU A 72 -14.58 -3.20 -0.99
CA LEU A 72 -15.67 -2.30 -1.40
C LEU A 72 -15.64 -2.03 -2.90
N ALA A 73 -14.46 -1.67 -3.44
CA ALA A 73 -14.29 -1.41 -4.86
C ALA A 73 -14.54 -2.66 -5.73
N ALA A 74 -14.00 -3.81 -5.35
CA ALA A 74 -14.17 -5.07 -6.08
C ALA A 74 -15.62 -5.58 -6.06
N ALA A 75 -16.39 -5.23 -5.03
CA ALA A 75 -17.83 -5.54 -4.93
C ALA A 75 -18.70 -4.53 -5.70
N GLY A 76 -18.12 -3.49 -6.34
CA GLY A 76 -18.86 -2.45 -7.04
C GLY A 76 -19.62 -1.48 -6.12
N LEU A 77 -19.21 -1.37 -4.86
CA LEU A 77 -19.83 -0.50 -3.87
C LEU A 77 -19.26 0.94 -3.88
N GLY A 78 -18.33 1.24 -4.79
CA GLY A 78 -17.75 2.55 -5.03
C GLY A 78 -16.41 2.44 -5.75
N ASP A 79 -16.29 3.03 -6.95
CA ASP A 79 -15.04 3.01 -7.74
C ASP A 79 -13.94 3.89 -7.14
N GLU A 80 -14.29 4.87 -6.32
CA GLU A 80 -13.36 5.77 -5.63
C GLU A 80 -12.46 5.03 -4.64
N TYR A 81 -12.92 3.92 -4.09
CA TYR A 81 -12.15 3.12 -3.12
C TYR A 81 -10.89 2.48 -3.74
N TRP A 82 -10.84 2.34 -5.09
CA TRP A 82 -9.59 1.96 -5.76
C TRP A 82 -8.48 3.01 -5.58
N ASP A 83 -8.84 4.30 -5.51
CA ASP A 83 -7.86 5.37 -5.28
C ASP A 83 -7.31 5.33 -3.85
N ASP A 84 -8.15 5.02 -2.88
CA ASP A 84 -7.73 4.82 -1.49
C ASP A 84 -6.79 3.62 -1.37
N ALA A 85 -7.17 2.49 -1.96
CA ALA A 85 -6.34 1.28 -1.99
C ALA A 85 -4.98 1.52 -2.65
N ASP A 86 -4.94 2.19 -3.83
CA ASP A 86 -3.71 2.50 -4.55
C ASP A 86 -2.81 3.43 -3.74
N ARG A 87 -3.37 4.52 -3.23
CA ARG A 87 -2.65 5.56 -2.50
C ARG A 87 -2.02 5.04 -1.22
N TRP A 88 -2.80 4.33 -0.38
CA TRP A 88 -2.29 3.82 0.89
C TRP A 88 -1.30 2.67 0.71
N THR A 89 -1.51 1.86 -0.33
CA THR A 89 -0.55 0.79 -0.69
C THR A 89 0.78 1.35 -1.12
N ARG A 90 0.81 2.38 -1.97
CA ARG A 90 2.04 3.02 -2.45
C ARG A 90 2.77 3.79 -1.35
N ASN A 91 2.06 4.26 -0.35
CA ASN A 91 2.60 5.12 0.69
C ASN A 91 2.79 4.37 2.01
N GLN A 92 1.92 4.57 3.00
CA GLN A 92 2.16 4.10 4.36
C GLN A 92 2.38 2.58 4.44
N LEU A 93 1.63 1.79 3.65
CA LEU A 93 1.80 0.35 3.67
C LEU A 93 3.17 -0.08 3.10
N ALA A 94 3.56 0.44 1.93
CA ALA A 94 4.85 0.11 1.31
C ALA A 94 6.04 0.60 2.14
N GLU A 95 5.96 1.82 2.70
CA GLU A 95 7.00 2.36 3.59
C GLU A 95 7.12 1.56 4.90
N GLY A 96 6.07 0.83 5.27
CA GLY A 96 6.08 -0.04 6.45
C GLY A 96 6.96 -1.27 6.33
N GLN A 97 7.37 -1.65 5.12
CA GLN A 97 8.20 -2.83 4.93
C GLN A 97 9.68 -2.57 5.26
N LEU A 98 10.28 -3.44 6.05
CA LEU A 98 11.71 -3.39 6.34
C LEU A 98 12.50 -3.81 5.09
N LEU A 99 13.14 -2.87 4.42
CA LEU A 99 13.90 -3.12 3.19
C LEU A 99 15.42 -3.21 3.44
N ARG A 100 15.91 -2.71 4.58
CA ARG A 100 17.33 -2.67 4.93
C ARG A 100 17.53 -2.68 6.44
N ALA A 101 18.62 -3.26 6.91
CA ALA A 101 18.92 -3.43 8.34
C ALA A 101 20.05 -2.50 8.85
N ASP A 102 20.72 -1.74 7.99
CA ASP A 102 21.89 -0.92 8.35
C ASP A 102 21.58 0.14 9.42
N TRP A 103 20.40 0.74 9.38
CA TRP A 103 19.96 1.72 10.35
C TRP A 103 19.70 1.09 11.73
N ILE A 104 19.25 -0.17 11.77
CA ILE A 104 19.07 -0.91 13.03
C ILE A 104 20.42 -1.10 13.72
N HIS A 105 21.44 -1.51 12.97
CA HIS A 105 22.79 -1.64 13.52
C HIS A 105 23.34 -0.33 14.05
N ARG A 106 23.08 0.79 13.35
CA ARG A 106 23.51 2.13 13.84
C ARG A 106 22.84 2.51 15.15
N LEU A 107 21.56 2.16 15.36
CA LEU A 107 20.84 2.46 16.60
C LEU A 107 21.40 1.68 17.80
N HIS A 108 21.93 0.49 17.57
CA HIS A 108 22.43 -0.40 18.60
C HIS A 108 23.97 -0.35 18.78
N LEU A 109 24.64 0.58 18.12
CA LEU A 109 26.08 0.78 18.35
C LEU A 109 26.33 1.18 19.79
N GLY A 110 27.09 0.35 20.50
CA GLY A 110 27.44 0.55 21.92
C GLY A 110 26.43 0.01 22.92
N ASP A 111 25.37 -0.66 22.48
CA ASP A 111 24.50 -1.38 23.38
C ASP A 111 25.24 -2.59 24.00
N PRO A 112 24.95 -2.93 25.25
CA PRO A 112 25.52 -4.14 25.86
C PRO A 112 25.02 -5.38 25.11
N PRO A 113 25.77 -6.47 25.14
CA PRO A 113 25.32 -7.76 24.59
C PRO A 113 23.94 -8.12 25.14
N SER A 114 23.09 -8.67 24.29
CA SER A 114 21.77 -9.14 24.72
C SER A 114 21.91 -10.21 25.79
N LEU A 115 21.16 -10.06 26.89
CA LEU A 115 21.05 -11.04 27.95
C LEU A 115 20.02 -12.15 27.66
N ILE A 116 19.81 -12.49 26.40
CA ILE A 116 18.93 -13.58 26.03
C ILE A 116 19.56 -14.87 26.51
N GLU A 117 19.04 -15.38 27.62
CA GLU A 117 19.41 -16.69 28.11
C GLU A 117 18.91 -17.77 27.14
N SER A 118 19.82 -18.59 26.66
CA SER A 118 19.55 -19.72 25.78
C SER A 118 18.95 -20.92 26.55
N GLY A 119 17.84 -20.69 27.24
CA GLY A 119 17.22 -21.73 28.08
C GLY A 119 15.71 -21.79 28.03
N GLY A 120 15.08 -20.93 27.24
CA GLY A 120 13.62 -20.93 27.09
C GLY A 120 13.08 -22.06 26.19
N ARG A 121 11.80 -22.30 26.27
CA ARG A 121 11.07 -23.27 25.42
C ARG A 121 11.31 -23.11 23.93
N TRP A 122 11.70 -21.90 23.49
CA TRP A 122 11.98 -21.53 22.11
C TRP A 122 13.42 -21.04 22.03
N PRO A 123 14.25 -21.58 21.13
CA PRO A 123 15.58 -21.08 20.92
C PRO A 123 15.52 -19.66 20.32
N MET A 124 15.94 -18.68 21.10
CA MET A 124 16.08 -17.29 20.65
C MET A 124 17.54 -17.03 20.31
N THR A 125 17.77 -16.19 19.31
CA THR A 125 19.10 -15.77 18.89
C THR A 125 19.09 -14.31 18.48
N THR A 126 20.19 -13.60 18.77
CA THR A 126 20.46 -12.25 18.31
C THR A 126 21.22 -12.22 17.00
N GLU A 127 21.62 -13.40 16.48
CA GLU A 127 22.42 -13.49 15.27
C GLU A 127 21.65 -12.97 14.06
N ARG A 128 22.18 -11.95 13.42
CA ARG A 128 21.65 -11.34 12.20
C ARG A 128 20.15 -11.04 12.25
N VAL A 129 19.65 -10.58 13.39
CA VAL A 129 18.22 -10.34 13.61
C VAL A 129 17.67 -9.34 12.61
N GLY A 130 18.40 -8.25 12.31
CA GLY A 130 17.97 -7.25 11.35
C GLY A 130 17.77 -7.83 9.95
N GLU A 131 18.79 -8.54 9.45
CA GLU A 131 18.78 -9.14 8.11
C GLU A 131 17.73 -10.23 7.95
N ARG A 132 17.53 -11.05 8.99
CA ARG A 132 16.52 -12.11 8.97
C ARG A 132 15.09 -11.60 8.95
N ASN A 133 14.89 -10.34 9.33
CA ASN A 133 13.58 -9.69 9.32
C ASN A 133 13.37 -8.78 8.10
N ILE A 134 14.29 -8.72 7.16
CA ILE A 134 14.05 -8.00 5.89
C ILE A 134 12.82 -8.59 5.22
N GLY A 135 11.88 -7.71 4.85
CA GLY A 135 10.56 -8.07 4.32
C GLY A 135 9.43 -8.06 5.36
N ALA A 136 9.73 -8.09 6.66
CA ALA A 136 8.75 -7.89 7.72
C ALA A 136 8.22 -6.44 7.72
N PHE A 137 7.12 -6.21 8.44
CA PHE A 137 6.52 -4.88 8.54
C PHE A 137 6.66 -4.30 9.94
N ALA A 138 6.72 -2.98 9.98
CA ALA A 138 6.74 -2.21 11.21
C ALA A 138 5.51 -2.51 12.08
N GLY A 139 5.71 -2.51 13.39
CA GLY A 139 4.61 -2.49 14.35
C GLY A 139 3.96 -1.12 14.37
N TRP A 140 4.73 -0.11 14.71
CA TRP A 140 4.27 1.26 14.84
C TRP A 140 5.21 2.23 14.14
N GLN A 141 4.64 3.14 13.36
CA GLN A 141 5.37 4.16 12.61
C GLN A 141 4.95 5.57 13.01
N ALA A 142 5.88 6.49 12.87
CA ALA A 142 5.55 7.91 12.77
C ALA A 142 5.13 8.27 11.33
N PRO A 143 4.53 9.43 11.08
CA PRO A 143 4.16 9.84 9.72
C PRO A 143 5.33 9.95 8.75
N ASN A 144 6.55 10.19 9.28
CA ASN A 144 7.76 10.47 8.52
C ASN A 144 8.96 9.58 8.88
N ASP A 145 8.79 8.66 9.82
CA ASP A 145 9.87 7.76 10.27
C ASP A 145 9.36 6.33 10.44
N TRP A 146 10.18 5.35 10.09
CA TRP A 146 9.83 3.94 10.18
C TRP A 146 9.57 3.48 11.62
N VAL A 147 10.17 4.17 12.58
CA VAL A 147 9.98 3.91 14.02
C VAL A 147 9.29 5.10 14.65
N ASP A 148 8.21 4.87 15.42
CA ASP A 148 7.68 5.93 16.26
C ASP A 148 8.48 6.07 17.54
N PHE A 149 9.31 7.07 17.56
CA PHE A 149 10.14 7.42 18.72
C PHE A 149 9.32 7.81 19.97
N MET A 150 8.07 8.20 19.81
CA MET A 150 7.23 8.63 20.93
C MET A 150 6.73 7.46 21.79
N LEU A 151 6.66 6.26 21.22
CA LEU A 151 6.32 5.04 21.98
C LEU A 151 7.37 4.67 23.03
N THR A 152 8.58 5.22 22.95
CA THR A 152 9.61 5.04 23.97
C THR A 152 9.27 5.72 25.31
N ARG A 153 8.18 6.51 25.35
CA ARG A 153 7.77 7.30 26.51
C ARG A 153 6.49 6.79 27.18
N TRP A 154 6.17 5.52 27.07
CA TRP A 154 5.01 4.97 27.77
C TRP A 154 5.10 5.27 29.28
N PRO A 155 4.12 5.99 29.88
CA PRO A 155 4.09 6.22 31.32
C PRO A 155 3.91 4.88 32.04
N GLY A 156 4.90 4.45 32.80
CA GLY A 156 4.84 3.19 33.55
C GLY A 156 5.95 2.19 33.20
N GLY A 157 6.85 2.56 32.31
CA GLY A 157 7.93 1.68 31.86
C GLY A 157 7.38 0.48 31.11
N THR A 158 7.71 0.35 29.87
CA THR A 158 7.34 -0.86 29.13
C THR A 158 8.05 -2.06 29.75
N PRO A 159 7.43 -3.24 29.78
CA PRO A 159 8.13 -4.48 30.13
C PRO A 159 9.34 -4.77 29.23
N PHE A 160 9.59 -3.91 28.22
CA PHE A 160 10.64 -4.03 27.21
C PHE A 160 11.79 -3.02 27.37
N GLY A 161 11.83 -2.25 28.48
CA GLY A 161 12.97 -1.42 28.90
C GLY A 161 13.03 -0.01 28.30
N ASN A 162 13.88 0.81 28.89
CA ASN A 162 13.86 2.28 28.81
C ASN A 162 14.89 2.89 27.87
N ARG A 163 15.46 2.14 26.94
CA ARG A 163 16.48 2.69 26.05
C ARG A 163 15.96 2.91 24.64
N LEU A 164 16.41 3.94 24.00
CA LEU A 164 16.38 4.12 22.56
C LEU A 164 16.72 2.78 21.90
N GLY A 165 15.86 2.28 21.04
CA GLY A 165 16.10 1.02 20.36
C GLY A 165 15.29 -0.17 20.87
N GLN A 166 14.58 -0.03 21.97
CA GLN A 166 13.61 -1.04 22.40
C GLN A 166 12.19 -0.74 21.91
N VAL A 167 12.08 0.07 20.90
CA VAL A 167 10.85 0.18 20.16
C VAL A 167 10.55 -1.19 19.56
N GLN A 168 9.32 -1.64 19.72
CA GLN A 168 8.85 -2.83 19.04
C GLN A 168 8.77 -2.53 17.53
N GLY A 169 9.92 -2.48 16.88
CA GLY A 169 10.04 -2.12 15.49
C GLY A 169 9.25 -3.05 14.59
N ILE A 170 9.22 -4.35 14.93
CA ILE A 170 8.53 -5.39 14.13
C ILE A 170 7.56 -6.15 15.03
N MET A 171 6.31 -6.26 14.54
CA MET A 171 5.29 -7.08 15.17
C MET A 171 4.81 -8.17 14.20
N HIS A 172 4.59 -9.37 14.74
CA HIS A 172 4.13 -10.51 13.93
C HIS A 172 2.75 -10.29 13.32
N CYS A 173 1.80 -9.72 14.09
CA CYS A 173 0.47 -9.39 13.61
C CYS A 173 0.54 -8.36 12.47
N CYS A 174 1.32 -7.30 12.61
CA CYS A 174 1.48 -6.27 11.59
C CYS A 174 2.12 -6.82 10.32
N THR A 175 3.15 -7.69 10.45
CA THR A 175 3.74 -8.38 9.30
C THR A 175 2.70 -9.23 8.57
N ALA A 176 1.88 -9.99 9.29
CA ALA A 176 0.86 -10.83 8.70
C ALA A 176 -0.25 -10.00 8.02
N ASN A 177 -0.81 -9.00 8.71
CA ASN A 177 -1.90 -8.19 8.18
C ASN A 177 -1.48 -7.29 7.01
N ALA A 178 -0.32 -6.64 7.10
CA ALA A 178 0.22 -5.85 6.00
C ALA A 178 0.47 -6.71 4.74
N THR A 179 1.03 -7.91 4.92
CA THR A 179 1.22 -8.87 3.81
C THR A 179 -0.12 -9.28 3.19
N ARG A 180 -1.17 -9.52 4.01
CA ARG A 180 -2.52 -9.81 3.51
C ARG A 180 -3.09 -8.63 2.73
N GLY A 181 -2.91 -7.41 3.23
CA GLY A 181 -3.31 -6.19 2.50
C GLY A 181 -2.65 -6.11 1.13
N LEU A 182 -1.34 -6.30 1.05
CA LEU A 182 -0.62 -6.35 -0.23
C LEU A 182 -1.12 -7.47 -1.15
N TYR A 183 -1.42 -8.65 -0.60
CA TYR A 183 -1.96 -9.77 -1.38
C TYR A 183 -3.34 -9.43 -1.96
N ASP A 184 -4.22 -8.83 -1.16
CA ASP A 184 -5.55 -8.43 -1.63
C ASP A 184 -5.47 -7.37 -2.74
N VAL A 185 -4.56 -6.39 -2.61
CA VAL A 185 -4.27 -5.43 -3.69
C VAL A 185 -3.75 -6.16 -4.93
N TRP A 186 -2.70 -6.97 -4.78
CA TRP A 186 -2.10 -7.70 -5.89
C TRP A 186 -3.11 -8.57 -6.64
N ARG A 187 -3.95 -9.30 -5.91
CA ARG A 187 -4.98 -10.17 -6.49
C ARG A 187 -5.98 -9.39 -7.32
N ASN A 188 -6.31 -8.16 -6.93
CA ASN A 188 -7.35 -7.34 -7.53
C ASN A 188 -6.83 -6.29 -8.54
N ILE A 189 -5.53 -6.27 -8.85
CA ILE A 189 -4.98 -5.41 -9.91
C ILE A 189 -5.67 -5.70 -11.25
N VAL A 190 -5.86 -6.98 -11.56
CA VAL A 190 -6.52 -7.44 -12.78
C VAL A 190 -7.71 -8.31 -12.41
N HIS A 191 -8.84 -8.02 -12.99
CA HIS A 191 -10.07 -8.82 -12.89
C HIS A 191 -10.45 -9.38 -14.28
N VAL A 192 -10.79 -10.66 -14.32
CA VAL A 192 -11.12 -11.37 -15.56
C VAL A 192 -12.48 -12.03 -15.42
N GLU A 193 -13.36 -11.76 -16.38
CA GLU A 193 -14.67 -12.37 -16.49
C GLU A 193 -14.90 -12.75 -17.96
N GLY A 194 -14.69 -14.03 -18.28
CA GLY A 194 -14.74 -14.51 -19.66
C GLY A 194 -13.66 -13.87 -20.55
N ASP A 195 -14.08 -13.14 -21.57
CA ASP A 195 -13.22 -12.37 -22.46
C ASP A 195 -12.97 -10.93 -21.96
N ARG A 196 -13.70 -10.49 -20.95
CA ARG A 196 -13.51 -9.15 -20.36
C ARG A 196 -12.36 -9.14 -19.37
N VAL A 197 -11.44 -8.20 -19.57
CA VAL A 197 -10.31 -7.96 -18.69
C VAL A 197 -10.35 -6.52 -18.20
N LYS A 198 -10.42 -6.34 -16.88
CA LYS A 198 -10.34 -5.02 -16.23
C LYS A 198 -9.03 -4.89 -15.49
N VAL A 199 -8.28 -3.83 -15.76
CA VAL A 199 -7.13 -3.41 -14.94
C VAL A 199 -7.63 -2.35 -13.97
N ASN A 200 -7.66 -2.65 -12.68
CA ASN A 200 -8.20 -1.77 -11.66
C ASN A 200 -7.14 -0.83 -11.06
N LEU A 201 -5.88 -1.29 -11.02
CA LEU A 201 -4.75 -0.55 -10.44
C LEU A 201 -3.57 -0.56 -11.40
N LEU A 202 -2.91 0.58 -11.56
CA LEU A 202 -1.75 0.75 -12.44
C LEU A 202 -0.45 0.38 -11.71
N LEU A 203 -0.38 -0.86 -11.24
CA LEU A 203 0.75 -1.46 -10.54
C LEU A 203 1.37 -2.57 -11.40
N ASN A 204 2.68 -2.75 -11.27
CA ASN A 204 3.37 -3.82 -11.97
C ASN A 204 2.82 -5.19 -11.58
N ARG A 205 2.41 -5.98 -12.58
CA ARG A 205 1.92 -7.33 -12.36
C ARG A 205 2.14 -8.22 -13.57
N ALA A 206 2.64 -9.43 -13.34
CA ALA A 206 2.51 -10.54 -14.29
C ALA A 206 1.17 -11.25 -14.04
N HIS A 207 0.36 -11.40 -15.10
CA HIS A 207 -0.94 -12.07 -15.04
C HIS A 207 -1.12 -12.96 -16.28
N GLU A 208 -1.97 -13.98 -16.23
CA GLU A 208 -2.21 -14.89 -17.36
C GLU A 208 -2.78 -14.18 -18.59
N ALA A 209 -3.62 -13.15 -18.39
CA ALA A 209 -4.24 -12.41 -19.50
C ALA A 209 -3.31 -11.33 -20.09
N LEU A 210 -2.50 -10.69 -19.26
CA LEU A 210 -1.59 -9.61 -19.65
C LEU A 210 -0.51 -9.35 -18.59
N ASP A 211 0.61 -8.78 -18.98
CA ASP A 211 1.57 -8.19 -18.04
C ASP A 211 1.41 -6.67 -18.02
N ILE A 212 1.54 -6.07 -16.85
CA ILE A 212 1.50 -4.62 -16.64
C ILE A 212 2.91 -4.15 -16.31
N ASP A 213 3.46 -3.28 -17.13
CA ASP A 213 4.67 -2.53 -16.89
C ASP A 213 4.31 -1.06 -16.66
N SER A 214 4.19 -0.67 -15.39
CA SER A 214 3.88 0.70 -14.98
C SER A 214 5.16 1.49 -14.77
N HIS A 215 5.27 2.63 -15.43
CA HIS A 215 6.37 3.58 -15.24
C HIS A 215 6.07 4.64 -14.18
N ILE A 216 4.86 4.58 -13.58
CA ILE A 216 4.46 5.47 -12.49
C ILE A 216 5.32 5.18 -11.25
N PRO A 217 5.82 6.21 -10.55
CA PRO A 217 5.58 7.64 -10.74
C PRO A 217 6.66 8.37 -11.56
N TYR A 218 7.63 7.69 -12.17
CA TYR A 218 8.66 8.35 -12.99
C TYR A 218 8.04 9.12 -14.14
N THR A 219 7.23 8.42 -14.92
CA THR A 219 6.42 8.98 -16.00
C THR A 219 5.00 8.43 -15.90
N GLY A 220 4.07 9.08 -16.58
CA GLY A 220 2.68 8.61 -16.65
C GLY A 220 2.46 7.57 -17.75
N GLN A 221 3.42 6.71 -18.03
CA GLN A 221 3.27 5.64 -19.03
C GLN A 221 2.94 4.31 -18.35
N VAL A 222 2.05 3.54 -18.99
CA VAL A 222 1.71 2.17 -18.60
C VAL A 222 1.63 1.33 -19.86
N ASP A 223 2.44 0.27 -19.92
CA ASP A 223 2.46 -0.68 -21.03
C ASP A 223 1.81 -2.00 -20.59
N LEU A 224 0.81 -2.45 -21.36
CA LEU A 224 0.08 -3.68 -21.12
C LEU A 224 0.42 -4.67 -22.23
N HIS A 225 1.17 -5.70 -21.89
CA HIS A 225 1.55 -6.78 -22.81
C HIS A 225 0.47 -7.85 -22.81
N VAL A 226 -0.42 -7.79 -23.78
CA VAL A 226 -1.59 -8.68 -23.87
C VAL A 226 -1.15 -10.09 -24.27
N LYS A 227 -1.61 -11.12 -23.57
CA LYS A 227 -1.22 -12.52 -23.80
C LYS A 227 -2.31 -13.37 -24.46
N ARG A 228 -3.55 -12.91 -24.43
CA ARG A 228 -4.69 -13.55 -25.07
C ARG A 228 -5.69 -12.50 -25.56
N ASP A 229 -6.49 -12.86 -26.54
CA ASP A 229 -7.56 -12.00 -27.03
C ASP A 229 -8.53 -11.67 -25.89
N CYS A 230 -8.87 -10.39 -25.75
CA CYS A 230 -9.79 -9.92 -24.72
C CYS A 230 -10.39 -8.56 -25.04
N ASN A 231 -11.49 -8.24 -24.37
CA ASN A 231 -12.04 -6.89 -24.31
C ASN A 231 -11.50 -6.20 -23.08
N LEU A 232 -10.65 -5.17 -23.28
CA LEU A 232 -9.83 -4.55 -22.25
C LEU A 232 -10.40 -3.21 -21.79
N ALA A 233 -10.54 -3.05 -20.46
CA ALA A 233 -10.82 -1.80 -19.79
C ALA A 233 -9.77 -1.51 -18.73
N VAL A 234 -9.34 -0.25 -18.62
CA VAL A 234 -8.27 0.16 -17.70
C VAL A 234 -8.73 1.36 -16.89
N ARG A 235 -8.72 1.24 -15.57
CA ARG A 235 -9.10 2.31 -14.66
C ARG A 235 -8.06 3.40 -14.58
N MET A 236 -8.50 4.65 -14.74
CA MET A 236 -7.66 5.83 -14.52
C MET A 236 -7.80 6.30 -13.07
N PRO A 237 -6.69 6.46 -12.32
CA PRO A 237 -6.72 7.04 -10.99
C PRO A 237 -7.35 8.44 -10.95
N ALA A 238 -7.87 8.86 -9.78
CA ALA A 238 -8.57 10.14 -9.64
C ALA A 238 -7.71 11.37 -9.99
N TRP A 239 -6.39 11.27 -9.83
CA TRP A 239 -5.46 12.36 -10.19
C TRP A 239 -5.27 12.57 -11.69
N VAL A 240 -5.73 11.63 -12.52
CA VAL A 240 -5.61 11.71 -13.99
C VAL A 240 -6.73 12.55 -14.58
N ASP A 241 -6.36 13.54 -15.36
CA ASP A 241 -7.29 14.25 -16.26
C ASP A 241 -7.61 13.34 -17.47
N LEU A 242 -8.85 12.85 -17.52
CA LEU A 242 -9.28 11.90 -18.55
C LEU A 242 -9.15 12.48 -19.98
N GLY A 243 -9.30 13.79 -20.13
CA GLY A 243 -9.19 14.46 -21.44
C GLY A 243 -7.76 14.47 -22.00
N GLN A 244 -6.76 14.14 -21.18
CA GLN A 244 -5.36 14.13 -21.59
C GLN A 244 -4.79 12.71 -21.75
N VAL A 245 -5.60 11.68 -21.50
CA VAL A 245 -5.17 10.29 -21.66
C VAL A 245 -5.05 9.93 -23.13
N THR A 246 -3.92 9.36 -23.53
CA THR A 246 -3.74 8.82 -24.88
C THR A 246 -3.49 7.33 -24.84
N CYS A 247 -3.93 6.64 -25.90
CA CYS A 247 -3.80 5.19 -26.03
C CYS A 247 -3.22 4.82 -27.40
N LEU A 248 -2.24 3.94 -27.39
CA LEU A 248 -1.77 3.24 -28.60
C LEU A 248 -2.04 1.74 -28.44
N VAL A 249 -2.43 1.08 -29.51
CA VAL A 249 -2.53 -0.39 -29.59
C VAL A 249 -1.68 -0.84 -30.77
N ALA A 250 -0.65 -1.64 -30.52
CA ALA A 250 0.34 -2.03 -31.51
C ALA A 250 0.87 -0.80 -32.29
N ASP A 251 1.32 0.21 -31.55
CA ASP A 251 1.87 1.49 -32.03
C ASP A 251 0.90 2.37 -32.83
N SER A 252 -0.37 1.99 -32.93
CA SER A 252 -1.37 2.76 -33.65
C SER A 252 -2.32 3.49 -32.66
N PRO A 253 -2.61 4.77 -32.87
CA PRO A 253 -3.53 5.51 -32.01
C PRO A 253 -4.90 4.82 -31.93
N ARG A 254 -5.42 4.71 -30.71
CA ARG A 254 -6.71 4.16 -30.39
C ARG A 254 -7.56 5.23 -29.69
N GLU A 255 -8.69 5.55 -30.26
CA GLU A 255 -9.70 6.34 -29.56
C GLU A 255 -10.26 5.53 -28.39
N ILE A 256 -10.37 6.18 -27.21
CA ILE A 256 -10.90 5.56 -25.99
C ILE A 256 -12.12 6.35 -25.52
N VAL A 257 -13.14 5.60 -25.13
CA VAL A 257 -14.33 6.13 -24.46
C VAL A 257 -14.22 5.76 -22.98
N PHE A 258 -14.66 6.63 -22.11
CA PHE A 258 -14.65 6.38 -20.68
C PHE A 258 -16.04 5.95 -20.19
N ASP A 259 -16.07 4.87 -19.39
CA ASP A 259 -17.21 4.49 -18.57
C ASP A 259 -16.79 4.70 -17.10
N GLY A 260 -17.32 5.77 -16.49
CA GLY A 260 -16.78 6.26 -15.23
C GLY A 260 -15.30 6.61 -15.38
N ARG A 261 -14.45 5.95 -14.62
CA ARG A 261 -12.99 6.12 -14.74
C ARG A 261 -12.30 5.02 -15.56
N TYR A 262 -13.06 4.11 -16.16
CA TYR A 262 -12.48 3.06 -17.01
C TYR A 262 -12.35 3.48 -18.45
N ALA A 263 -11.12 3.58 -18.94
CA ALA A 263 -10.80 3.72 -20.37
C ALA A 263 -11.16 2.40 -21.09
N GLN A 264 -12.16 2.43 -21.94
CA GLN A 264 -12.59 1.30 -22.75
C GLN A 264 -11.65 1.18 -23.95
N VAL A 265 -10.59 0.40 -23.85
CA VAL A 265 -9.67 0.12 -24.95
C VAL A 265 -10.35 -0.75 -26.01
N GLY A 266 -11.32 -1.59 -25.56
CA GLY A 266 -12.06 -2.49 -26.40
C GLY A 266 -11.27 -3.76 -26.76
N ASP A 267 -11.57 -4.35 -27.92
CA ASP A 267 -10.99 -5.62 -28.34
C ASP A 267 -9.49 -5.45 -28.68
N VAL A 268 -8.68 -6.29 -28.04
CA VAL A 268 -7.23 -6.41 -28.26
C VAL A 268 -6.86 -7.89 -28.41
N ARG A 269 -5.83 -8.17 -29.20
CA ARG A 269 -5.35 -9.53 -29.46
C ARG A 269 -4.17 -9.89 -28.58
N GLY A 270 -3.99 -11.17 -28.32
CA GLY A 270 -2.75 -11.70 -27.77
C GLY A 270 -1.58 -11.21 -28.63
N ASP A 271 -0.42 -10.99 -28.01
CA ASP A 271 0.81 -10.41 -28.57
C ASP A 271 0.80 -8.88 -28.83
N GLN A 272 -0.33 -8.20 -28.68
CA GLN A 272 -0.34 -6.74 -28.79
C GLN A 272 0.13 -6.06 -27.49
N VAL A 273 0.75 -4.89 -27.67
CA VAL A 273 1.05 -3.99 -26.57
C VAL A 273 0.06 -2.82 -26.61
N VAL A 274 -0.60 -2.59 -25.49
CA VAL A 274 -1.43 -1.40 -25.25
C VAL A 274 -0.61 -0.43 -24.42
N GLN A 275 -0.32 0.75 -24.96
CA GLN A 275 0.40 1.79 -24.24
C GLN A 275 -0.57 2.92 -23.88
N LEU A 276 -0.68 3.21 -22.59
CA LEU A 276 -1.43 4.35 -22.06
C LEU A 276 -0.44 5.42 -21.59
N ARG A 277 -0.74 6.67 -21.89
CA ARG A 277 0.01 7.82 -21.40
C ARG A 277 -0.92 8.75 -20.64
N LEU A 278 -0.52 9.04 -19.41
CA LEU A 278 -1.24 9.83 -18.43
C LEU A 278 -0.32 10.98 -18.02
N PRO A 279 -0.67 12.24 -18.23
CA PRO A 279 0.14 13.34 -17.69
C PRO A 279 0.26 13.20 -16.18
N ILE A 280 1.49 13.21 -15.70
CA ILE A 280 1.79 13.13 -14.27
C ILE A 280 2.63 14.35 -13.86
N GLU A 281 2.11 15.09 -12.89
CA GLU A 281 2.73 16.30 -12.39
C GLU A 281 3.11 16.15 -10.92
N GLU A 282 4.17 16.88 -10.55
CA GLU A 282 4.55 17.03 -9.15
C GLU A 282 3.65 18.07 -8.47
N ARG A 283 3.12 17.73 -7.29
CA ARG A 283 2.27 18.60 -6.48
C ARG A 283 2.77 18.62 -5.05
N THR A 284 2.62 19.76 -4.39
CA THR A 284 2.93 19.91 -2.97
C THR A 284 1.64 20.11 -2.19
N ASP A 285 1.45 19.30 -1.16
CA ASP A 285 0.34 19.39 -0.23
C ASP A 285 0.87 19.68 1.17
N ARG A 286 0.05 20.31 1.99
CA ARG A 286 0.33 20.56 3.40
C ARG A 286 -0.72 19.84 4.24
N VAL A 287 -0.30 18.92 5.07
CA VAL A 287 -1.17 18.10 5.92
C VAL A 287 -0.83 18.26 7.39
N SER A 288 -1.80 18.06 8.25
CA SER A 288 -1.61 18.00 9.69
C SER A 288 -1.89 16.57 10.16
N ILE A 289 -0.85 15.88 10.62
CA ILE A 289 -0.95 14.53 11.18
C ILE A 289 -0.47 14.60 12.62
N ASN A 290 -1.27 14.13 13.57
CA ASN A 290 -0.95 14.15 14.99
C ASN A 290 -0.59 15.56 15.50
N ASN A 291 -1.36 16.57 15.08
CA ASN A 291 -1.14 17.98 15.40
C ASN A 291 0.23 18.54 14.97
N ARG A 292 0.87 17.89 14.01
CA ARG A 292 2.12 18.36 13.38
C ARG A 292 1.89 18.58 11.90
N TRP A 293 2.47 19.66 11.39
CA TRP A 293 2.41 20.00 9.99
C TRP A 293 3.51 19.33 9.21
N TYR A 294 3.14 18.76 8.07
CA TYR A 294 4.05 18.18 7.09
C TYR A 294 3.78 18.77 5.72
N SER A 295 4.83 18.96 4.94
CA SER A 295 4.73 19.22 3.50
C SER A 295 5.03 17.94 2.75
N LEU A 296 4.11 17.53 1.88
CA LEU A 296 4.23 16.33 1.06
C LEU A 296 4.46 16.73 -0.39
N VAL A 297 5.51 16.21 -1.01
CA VAL A 297 5.67 16.30 -2.46
C VAL A 297 5.18 14.99 -3.07
N ARG A 298 4.23 15.07 -4.02
CA ARG A 298 3.62 13.90 -4.65
C ARG A 298 3.71 13.92 -6.17
N LYS A 299 3.85 12.74 -6.78
CA LYS A 299 3.62 12.50 -8.21
C LYS A 299 2.53 11.44 -8.34
N GLY A 300 1.36 11.84 -8.86
CA GLY A 300 0.17 10.99 -8.80
C GLY A 300 -0.24 10.70 -7.36
N HIS A 301 -0.33 9.42 -7.00
CA HIS A 301 -0.58 8.97 -5.62
C HIS A 301 0.71 8.78 -4.80
N ASP A 302 1.87 8.65 -5.44
CA ASP A 302 3.12 8.40 -4.74
C ASP A 302 3.63 9.66 -4.02
N ILE A 303 3.89 9.55 -2.71
CA ILE A 303 4.62 10.55 -1.95
C ILE A 303 6.09 10.35 -2.24
N VAL A 304 6.73 11.39 -2.78
CA VAL A 304 8.15 11.40 -3.17
C VAL A 304 9.01 11.87 -2.01
N PHE A 305 8.52 12.86 -1.27
CA PHE A 305 9.24 13.47 -0.17
C PHE A 305 8.28 14.00 0.90
N ILE A 306 8.71 13.96 2.16
CA ILE A 306 8.01 14.52 3.32
C ILE A 306 8.94 15.44 4.09
N ASP A 307 8.45 16.63 4.46
CA ASP A 307 9.18 17.60 5.29
C ASP A 307 8.35 17.95 6.55
N PRO A 308 8.92 17.90 7.77
CA PRO A 308 10.29 17.50 8.08
C PRO A 308 10.53 15.99 7.90
N PRO A 309 11.75 15.58 7.50
CA PRO A 309 12.09 14.16 7.36
C PRO A 309 12.19 13.49 8.74
N GLY A 310 12.06 12.17 8.77
CA GLY A 310 12.32 11.34 9.94
C GLY A 310 13.77 11.40 10.37
N LYS A 311 14.05 10.97 11.58
CA LYS A 311 15.39 11.08 12.21
C LYS A 311 16.16 9.76 12.20
N LEU A 312 15.46 8.64 12.34
CA LEU A 312 16.07 7.32 12.51
C LEU A 312 16.11 6.53 11.21
N CYS A 313 14.96 6.36 10.62
CA CYS A 313 14.79 5.73 9.31
C CYS A 313 13.71 6.50 8.54
N PRO A 314 14.10 7.63 7.92
CA PRO A 314 13.15 8.51 7.25
C PRO A 314 12.34 7.78 6.17
N LEU A 315 11.02 7.99 6.18
CA LEU A 315 10.11 7.53 5.14
C LEU A 315 10.12 8.50 3.95
N TYR A 316 9.63 8.03 2.81
CA TYR A 316 9.41 8.84 1.61
C TYR A 316 10.69 9.53 1.08
N GLN A 317 11.84 8.87 1.21
CA GLN A 317 13.09 9.33 0.62
C GLN A 317 13.21 8.83 -0.83
N ARG A 318 12.35 9.36 -1.70
CA ARG A 318 12.11 8.84 -3.05
C ARG A 318 12.42 9.87 -4.14
N ASP A 319 13.45 10.69 -3.96
CA ASP A 319 13.84 11.73 -4.94
C ASP A 319 14.10 11.15 -6.33
N HIS A 320 14.52 9.87 -6.41
CA HIS A 320 14.68 9.18 -7.69
C HIS A 320 13.38 9.08 -8.51
N TYR A 321 12.21 9.21 -7.90
CA TYR A 321 10.94 9.25 -8.61
C TYR A 321 10.71 10.59 -9.35
N ARG A 322 11.51 11.62 -9.04
CA ARG A 322 11.42 12.93 -9.69
C ARG A 322 12.12 12.93 -11.06
N ASP A 323 13.00 11.96 -11.29
CA ASP A 323 13.60 11.75 -12.61
C ASP A 323 12.53 11.32 -13.61
N ASN A 324 12.69 11.72 -14.87
CA ASN A 324 11.77 11.33 -15.93
C ASN A 324 12.13 10.00 -16.60
N GLY A 325 13.09 9.29 -16.05
CA GLY A 325 13.57 8.00 -16.54
C GLY A 325 13.23 6.88 -15.57
N THR A 326 12.47 5.89 -16.01
CA THR A 326 12.13 4.73 -15.19
C THR A 326 13.37 3.91 -14.85
N LEU A 327 13.56 3.64 -13.55
CA LEU A 327 14.59 2.73 -13.10
C LEU A 327 14.03 1.31 -13.03
N TRP A 328 14.51 0.45 -13.91
CA TRP A 328 14.14 -0.96 -13.92
C TRP A 328 15.15 -1.79 -13.14
N LYS A 329 14.65 -2.63 -12.23
CA LYS A 329 15.46 -3.69 -11.63
C LYS A 329 15.07 -5.01 -12.28
N LYS A 330 16.07 -5.76 -12.74
CA LYS A 330 15.84 -7.14 -13.17
C LYS A 330 15.42 -7.95 -11.95
N GLY A 331 14.25 -8.55 -12.02
CA GLY A 331 13.68 -9.38 -10.95
C GLY A 331 13.06 -10.65 -11.50
N SER A 332 12.82 -11.61 -10.63
CA SER A 332 12.03 -12.78 -10.98
C SER A 332 10.56 -12.40 -10.98
N ARG A 333 9.86 -12.74 -12.05
CA ARG A 333 8.39 -12.69 -12.10
C ARG A 333 7.87 -14.08 -11.84
N PHE A 334 6.86 -14.20 -10.99
CA PHE A 334 6.13 -15.44 -10.82
C PHE A 334 4.64 -15.16 -10.89
N ASN A 335 3.95 -16.07 -11.50
CA ASN A 335 2.49 -16.08 -11.59
C ASN A 335 2.00 -17.11 -10.58
N ALA A 336 1.45 -16.68 -9.46
CA ALA A 336 0.99 -17.56 -8.41
C ALA A 336 -0.53 -17.81 -8.55
N GLU A 337 -0.90 -18.58 -9.57
CA GLU A 337 -2.30 -18.96 -9.79
C GLU A 337 -2.62 -20.37 -9.33
N GLN A 338 -1.69 -21.06 -8.71
CA GLN A 338 -1.98 -22.33 -8.07
C GLN A 338 -2.71 -22.09 -6.75
N ILE A 339 -3.96 -22.44 -6.72
CA ILE A 339 -4.72 -22.60 -5.47
C ILE A 339 -4.21 -23.86 -4.81
N LEU A 340 -3.47 -23.71 -3.71
CA LEU A 340 -3.13 -24.84 -2.86
C LEU A 340 -4.40 -25.22 -2.09
N THR A 341 -4.97 -26.38 -2.40
CA THR A 341 -5.98 -27.00 -1.57
C THR A 341 -5.28 -27.89 -0.55
N TRP A 342 -5.55 -27.64 0.71
CA TRP A 342 -5.05 -28.44 1.85
C TRP A 342 -5.96 -29.64 2.09
#